data_d97310bccfedcca4d830a94557d7e176
#
_entry.id   d97310bccfedcca4d830a94557d7e176
#
_cell.length_a   1.000
_cell.length_b   1.000
_cell.length_c   1.000
_cell.angle_alpha   90.00
_cell.angle_beta   90.00
_cell.angle_gamma   90.00
#
_symmetry.space_group_name_H-M   'P 1'
#
loop_
_entity.id
_entity.type
_entity.pdbx_description
1 polymer ?
#
loop_
_entity_poly.entity_id
_entity_poly.type
_entity_poly.pdbx_seq_one_letter_code
_entity_poly.pdbx_strand_id
1 'polypeptide(L)'
;NLAVDIYRETWAPAEIFNLICAQGGVPQLDAEKTFNMGIGMFAVVPQQSVDGSLEILGNRDVDAWVCGSIRERVDGEKGDSPAKGGGGGAINLVGNYEKN
;
A
#
# COMPACT_ATOMS: atom_id res chain seq x y z
N ASN A 1 9.13 0.27 -15.71
CA ASN A 1 10.24 1.10 -15.26
C ASN A 1 9.86 2.11 -14.17
N LEU A 2 8.73 1.87 -13.52
CA LEU A 2 8.26 2.69 -12.42
C LEU A 2 8.40 1.93 -11.11
N ALA A 3 8.51 2.68 -10.02
CA ALA A 3 8.46 2.16 -8.67
C ALA A 3 7.36 2.86 -7.90
N VAL A 4 6.71 2.13 -7.00
CA VAL A 4 5.67 2.66 -6.11
C VAL A 4 6.17 2.50 -4.69
N ASP A 5 6.18 3.59 -3.94
CA ASP A 5 6.44 3.56 -2.51
C ASP A 5 5.12 3.73 -1.79
N ILE A 6 4.74 2.76 -0.98
CA ILE A 6 3.53 2.79 -0.16
C ILE A 6 3.96 2.96 1.29
N TYR A 7 3.47 4.02 1.94
CA TYR A 7 3.87 4.40 3.29
C TYR A 7 2.92 3.78 4.30
N ARG A 8 3.41 2.79 5.03
CA ARG A 8 2.64 2.09 6.06
C ARG A 8 2.12 3.01 7.16
N GLU A 9 2.84 4.08 7.47
CA GLU A 9 2.44 5.02 8.51
C GLU A 9 1.17 5.81 8.18
N THR A 10 0.64 5.68 6.96
CA THR A 10 -0.57 6.40 6.57
C THR A 10 -1.86 5.73 7.00
N TRP A 11 -1.81 4.50 7.52
CA TRP A 11 -3.01 3.85 8.04
C TRP A 11 -2.66 2.83 9.11
N ALA A 12 -3.71 2.43 9.87
CA ALA A 12 -3.62 1.36 10.85
C ALA A 12 -4.51 0.20 10.37
N PRO A 13 -3.95 -0.95 9.99
CA PRO A 13 -4.78 -2.11 9.65
C PRO A 13 -5.65 -2.52 10.82
N ALA A 14 -6.82 -3.09 10.54
CA ALA A 14 -7.71 -3.58 11.58
C ALA A 14 -6.99 -4.59 12.48
N GLU A 15 -7.33 -4.59 13.77
CA GLU A 15 -6.65 -5.44 14.76
C GLU A 15 -6.69 -6.93 14.44
N ILE A 16 -7.67 -7.38 13.64
CA ILE A 16 -7.77 -8.78 13.23
C ILE A 16 -6.49 -9.25 12.51
N PHE A 17 -5.85 -8.39 11.73
CA PHE A 17 -4.60 -8.73 11.05
C PHE A 17 -3.46 -8.95 12.04
N ASN A 18 -3.38 -8.09 13.06
CA ASN A 18 -2.37 -8.25 14.13
C ASN A 18 -2.61 -9.53 14.93
N LEU A 19 -3.86 -9.84 15.23
CA LEU A 19 -4.23 -11.04 15.96
C LEU A 19 -3.83 -12.30 15.18
N ILE A 20 -4.15 -12.36 13.90
CA ILE A 20 -3.81 -13.50 13.06
C ILE A 20 -2.29 -13.68 12.99
N CYS A 21 -1.55 -12.61 12.80
CA CYS A 21 -0.10 -12.67 12.71
C CYS A 21 0.52 -13.11 14.04
N ALA A 22 0.03 -12.60 15.16
CA ALA A 22 0.55 -12.97 16.49
C ALA A 22 0.26 -14.43 16.83
N GLN A 23 -0.96 -14.89 16.57
CA GLN A 23 -1.38 -16.27 16.88
C GLN A 23 -0.73 -17.29 15.96
N GLY A 24 -0.57 -16.96 14.69
CA GLY A 24 0.00 -17.86 13.69
C GLY A 24 1.50 -17.76 13.53
N GLY A 25 2.16 -16.84 14.22
CA GLY A 25 3.59 -16.61 14.03
C GLY A 25 3.94 -16.12 12.62
N VAL A 26 3.05 -15.33 12.01
CA VAL A 26 3.19 -14.88 10.61
C VAL A 26 4.00 -13.58 10.56
N PRO A 27 5.15 -13.56 9.86
CA PRO A 27 5.88 -12.31 9.64
C PRO A 27 5.06 -11.28 8.86
N GLN A 28 5.27 -10.00 9.13
CA GLN A 28 4.56 -8.91 8.47
C GLN A 28 4.63 -8.99 6.94
N LEU A 29 5.81 -9.26 6.39
CA LEU A 29 5.97 -9.35 4.93
C LEU A 29 5.13 -10.47 4.32
N ASP A 30 4.98 -11.59 5.01
CA ASP A 30 4.15 -12.70 4.54
C ASP A 30 2.66 -12.36 4.63
N ALA A 31 2.24 -11.66 5.68
CA ALA A 31 0.87 -11.20 5.83
C ALA A 31 0.50 -10.23 4.70
N GLU A 32 1.42 -9.33 4.34
CA GLU A 32 1.20 -8.35 3.26
C GLU A 32 1.08 -8.99 1.88
N LYS A 33 1.63 -10.17 1.69
CA LYS A 33 1.47 -10.94 0.44
C LYS A 33 0.14 -11.68 0.38
N THR A 34 -0.46 -11.94 1.52
CA THR A 34 -1.66 -12.77 1.65
C THR A 34 -2.92 -11.93 1.86
N PHE A 35 -2.84 -10.88 2.65
CA PHE A 35 -3.97 -10.03 3.03
C PHE A 35 -3.83 -8.65 2.43
N ASN A 36 -4.95 -7.98 2.22
CA ASN A 36 -4.96 -6.59 1.74
C ASN A 36 -4.63 -5.57 2.84
N MET A 37 -4.46 -6.00 4.07
CA MET A 37 -4.16 -5.17 5.25
C MET A 37 -5.16 -4.02 5.45
N GLY A 38 -6.39 -4.21 4.99
CA GLY A 38 -7.46 -3.23 5.13
C GLY A 38 -7.66 -2.30 3.94
N ILE A 39 -6.86 -2.46 2.88
CA ILE A 39 -6.98 -1.63 1.67
C ILE A 39 -7.76 -2.41 0.61
N GLY A 40 -8.92 -1.87 0.23
CA GLY A 40 -9.76 -2.51 -0.79
C GLY A 40 -9.40 -2.13 -2.21
N MET A 41 -8.86 -0.92 -2.43
CA MET A 41 -8.54 -0.43 -3.76
C MET A 41 -7.46 0.66 -3.69
N PHE A 42 -6.59 0.65 -4.69
CA PHE A 42 -5.65 1.75 -4.93
C PHE A 42 -6.05 2.48 -6.20
N ALA A 43 -5.95 3.80 -6.17
CA ALA A 43 -6.13 4.63 -7.35
C ALA A 43 -4.86 5.42 -7.60
N VAL A 44 -4.38 5.38 -8.83
CA VAL A 44 -3.21 6.15 -9.27
C VAL A 44 -3.72 7.36 -10.04
N VAL A 45 -3.44 8.54 -9.55
CA VAL A 45 -3.89 9.79 -10.17
C VAL A 45 -2.74 10.77 -10.29
N PRO A 46 -2.79 11.71 -11.25
CA PRO A 46 -1.80 12.79 -11.29
C PRO A 46 -1.84 13.60 -10.00
N GLN A 47 -0.70 14.14 -9.59
CA GLN A 47 -0.59 14.88 -8.34
C GLN A 47 -1.58 16.04 -8.25
N GLN A 48 -1.80 16.75 -9.35
CA GLN A 48 -2.74 17.87 -9.39
C GLN A 48 -4.21 17.44 -9.25
N SER A 49 -4.52 16.16 -9.36
CA SER A 49 -5.87 15.62 -9.22
C SER A 49 -6.16 15.01 -7.86
N VAL A 50 -5.18 14.97 -6.96
CA VAL A 50 -5.31 14.30 -5.66
C VAL A 50 -6.41 14.93 -4.81
N ASP A 51 -6.37 16.25 -4.62
CA ASP A 51 -7.34 16.94 -3.76
C ASP A 51 -8.76 16.78 -4.28
N GLY A 52 -8.97 16.93 -5.60
CA GLY A 52 -10.28 16.73 -6.22
C GLY A 52 -10.79 15.29 -6.10
N SER A 53 -9.88 14.32 -6.24
CA SER A 53 -10.24 12.92 -6.09
C SER A 53 -10.66 12.58 -4.66
N LEU A 54 -9.93 13.08 -3.67
CA LEU A 54 -10.28 12.88 -2.26
C LEU A 54 -11.62 13.53 -1.91
N GLU A 55 -11.90 14.71 -2.46
CA GLU A 55 -13.18 15.39 -2.26
C GLU A 55 -14.35 14.58 -2.82
N ILE A 56 -14.23 14.07 -4.05
CA ILE A 56 -15.27 13.25 -4.67
C ILE A 56 -15.52 11.99 -3.84
N LEU A 57 -14.49 11.31 -3.41
CA LEU A 57 -14.63 10.09 -2.61
C LEU A 57 -15.23 10.38 -1.23
N GLY A 58 -14.81 11.47 -0.58
CA GLY A 58 -15.35 11.88 0.71
C GLY A 58 -16.85 12.22 0.61
N ASN A 59 -17.29 12.86 -0.48
CA ASN A 59 -18.69 13.17 -0.72
C ASN A 59 -19.54 11.91 -0.92
N ARG A 60 -18.94 10.79 -1.20
CA ARG A 60 -19.61 9.49 -1.37
C ARG A 60 -19.38 8.55 -0.18
N ASP A 61 -18.93 9.09 0.93
CA ASP A 61 -18.66 8.34 2.17
C ASP A 61 -17.60 7.23 1.97
N VAL A 62 -16.68 7.41 1.03
CA VAL A 62 -15.55 6.51 0.85
C VAL A 62 -14.36 7.05 1.61
N ASP A 63 -13.86 6.28 2.55
CA ASP A 63 -12.66 6.63 3.31
C ASP A 63 -11.44 6.48 2.41
N ALA A 64 -10.77 7.57 2.10
CA ALA A 64 -9.64 7.59 1.18
C ALA A 64 -8.56 8.55 1.67
N TRP A 65 -7.32 8.18 1.41
CA TRP A 65 -6.16 9.00 1.80
C TRP A 65 -4.99 8.75 0.84
N VAL A 66 -4.03 9.66 0.84
CA VAL A 66 -2.79 9.47 0.09
C VAL A 66 -1.90 8.49 0.86
N CYS A 67 -1.57 7.37 0.26
CA CYS A 67 -0.76 6.35 0.93
C CYS A 67 0.61 6.14 0.30
N GLY A 68 0.92 6.84 -0.80
CA GLY A 68 2.21 6.66 -1.42
C GLY A 68 2.38 7.48 -2.68
N SER A 69 3.45 7.21 -3.39
CA SER A 69 3.78 7.90 -4.63
C SER A 69 4.42 6.97 -5.64
N ILE A 70 4.36 7.38 -6.90
CA ILE A 70 5.01 6.67 -8.00
C ILE A 70 6.19 7.51 -8.48
N ARG A 71 7.31 6.84 -8.71
CA ARG A 71 8.55 7.45 -9.20
C ARG A 71 9.22 6.56 -10.23
N GLU A 72 10.27 7.08 -10.84
CA GLU A 72 11.10 6.26 -11.69
C GLU A 72 11.83 5.20 -10.86
N ARG A 73 11.95 4.03 -11.44
CA ARG A 73 12.65 2.90 -10.82
C ARG A 73 14.16 3.14 -10.87
N VAL A 74 14.81 2.87 -9.75
CA VAL A 74 16.28 2.87 -9.69
C VAL A 74 16.80 1.56 -10.32
N ASP A 75 17.93 1.63 -11.01
CA ASP A 75 18.54 0.45 -11.63
C ASP A 75 18.78 -0.65 -10.59
N GLY A 76 18.30 -1.84 -10.91
CA GLY A 76 18.45 -3.01 -10.03
C GLY A 76 17.41 -3.11 -8.92
N GLU A 77 16.52 -2.16 -8.80
CA GLU A 77 15.47 -2.19 -7.78
C GLU A 77 14.43 -3.27 -8.12
N LYS A 78 14.18 -4.18 -7.17
CA LYS A 78 13.29 -5.32 -7.38
C LYS A 78 11.94 -5.19 -6.66
N GLY A 79 11.84 -4.31 -5.66
CA GLY A 79 10.66 -4.21 -4.81
C GLY A 79 10.54 -5.36 -3.83
N ASP A 80 9.44 -5.40 -3.08
CA ASP A 80 9.20 -6.39 -2.02
C ASP A 80 8.78 -7.75 -2.56
N SER A 81 8.24 -7.80 -3.78
CA SER A 81 7.82 -9.04 -4.41
C SER A 81 7.98 -8.95 -5.92
N PRO A 82 8.31 -10.06 -6.60
CA PRO A 82 8.36 -10.07 -8.05
C PRO A 82 6.95 -9.88 -8.63
N ALA A 83 6.86 -9.17 -9.77
CA ALA A 83 5.60 -9.02 -10.48
C ALA A 83 5.16 -10.35 -11.08
N LYS A 84 3.85 -10.57 -11.15
CA LYS A 84 3.30 -11.71 -11.88
C LYS A 84 3.69 -11.59 -13.34
N GLY A 85 4.23 -12.66 -13.90
CA GLY A 85 4.69 -12.66 -15.30
C GLY A 85 6.09 -12.09 -15.49
N GLY A 86 6.78 -11.65 -14.44
CA GLY A 86 8.19 -11.31 -14.45
C GLY A 86 8.58 -9.96 -15.04
N GLY A 87 7.64 -9.13 -15.48
CA GLY A 87 7.92 -7.89 -16.18
C GLY A 87 7.22 -6.65 -15.66
N GLY A 88 7.07 -6.49 -14.36
CA GLY A 88 6.40 -5.33 -13.77
C GLY A 88 7.34 -4.31 -13.15
N GLY A 89 6.77 -3.23 -12.62
CA GLY A 89 7.48 -2.27 -11.82
C GLY A 89 7.80 -2.79 -10.41
N ALA A 90 8.50 -2.00 -9.62
CA ALA A 90 8.80 -2.32 -8.24
C ALA A 90 7.77 -1.72 -7.30
N ILE A 91 7.33 -2.47 -6.30
CA ILE A 91 6.44 -2.01 -5.23
C ILE A 91 7.16 -2.20 -3.91
N ASN A 92 7.25 -1.12 -3.13
CA ASN A 92 7.89 -1.13 -1.83
C ASN A 92 6.88 -0.66 -0.78
N LEU A 93 6.74 -1.43 0.30
CA LEU A 93 6.02 -0.97 1.48
C LEU A 93 7.06 -0.45 2.48
N VAL A 94 6.92 0.81 2.87
CA VAL A 94 7.93 1.55 3.61
C VAL A 94 7.40 1.96 4.98
N GLY A 95 8.26 1.92 5.99
CA GLY A 95 7.91 2.37 7.33
C GLY A 95 7.11 1.34 8.12
N ASN A 96 6.43 1.79 9.15
CA ASN A 96 5.64 0.96 10.04
C ASN A 96 4.19 1.45 10.07
N TYR A 97 3.25 0.52 10.25
CA TYR A 97 1.85 0.88 10.39
C TYR A 97 1.60 1.70 11.64
N GLU A 98 0.57 2.57 11.57
CA GLU A 98 0.07 3.23 12.76
C GLU A 98 -0.55 2.20 13.70
N LYS A 99 -0.52 2.50 15.00
CA LYS A 99 -1.18 1.67 16.00
C LYS A 99 -2.63 2.10 16.17
N ASN A 100 -3.49 1.13 16.26
CA ASN A 100 -4.92 1.36 16.61
C ASN A 100 -5.06 1.83 18.07
#